data_9f1965cab8626e5409af228f82de7f44
#
_entry.id   9f1965cab8626e5409af228f82de7f44
#
_cell.length_a   1.000
_cell.length_b   1.000
_cell.length_c   1.000
_cell.angle_alpha   90.00
_cell.angle_beta   90.00
_cell.angle_gamma   90.00
#
_symmetry.space_group_name_H-M   'P 1'
#
loop_
_entity.id
_entity.type
_entity.pdbx_description
1 polymer ?
#
loop_
_entity_poly.entity_id
_entity_poly.type
_entity_poly.pdbx_seq_one_letter_code
_entity_poly.pdbx_strand_id
1 'polypeptide(L)'
;VTIDAAALCLKSGNGAILRGGSEAIHSNLALYACVKDGLIDAGLNEYCIQLIDTTDREAVTELVKASDYVDAIIPRGGKGLVEAISENYVAKRMNASVQKVLSGKKINEVEV
;
A
#
# COMPACT_ATOMS: atom_id res chain seq x y z
N VAL A 1 -8.87 1.38 -10.66
CA VAL A 1 -8.28 1.07 -9.35
C VAL A 1 -7.11 2.00 -9.02
N THR A 2 -6.22 2.28 -9.96
CA THR A 2 -5.01 3.08 -9.71
C THR A 2 -5.33 4.54 -9.38
N ILE A 3 -6.15 5.19 -10.18
CA ILE A 3 -6.48 6.62 -10.01
C ILE A 3 -7.37 6.86 -8.80
N ASP A 4 -8.37 6.03 -8.57
CA ASP A 4 -9.27 6.17 -7.44
C ASP A 4 -8.54 5.99 -6.10
N ALA A 5 -7.69 4.98 -6.00
CA ALA A 5 -6.88 4.75 -4.81
C ALA A 5 -5.88 5.90 -4.56
N ALA A 6 -5.19 6.36 -5.60
CA ALA A 6 -4.28 7.49 -5.51
C ALA A 6 -5.00 8.76 -5.04
N ALA A 7 -6.15 9.07 -5.63
CA ALA A 7 -6.92 10.28 -5.30
C ALA A 7 -7.44 10.25 -3.85
N LEU A 8 -7.97 9.12 -3.40
CA LEU A 8 -8.49 8.97 -2.04
C LEU A 8 -7.38 9.08 -0.99
N CYS A 9 -6.25 8.42 -1.21
CA CYS A 9 -5.11 8.50 -0.30
C CYS A 9 -4.56 9.93 -0.23
N LEU A 10 -4.33 10.56 -1.37
CA LEU A 10 -3.80 11.90 -1.44
C LEU A 10 -4.73 12.92 -0.78
N LYS A 11 -6.04 12.83 -1.05
CA LYS A 11 -7.05 13.72 -0.46
C LYS A 11 -7.14 13.58 1.05
N SER A 12 -6.91 12.40 1.59
CA SER A 12 -6.90 12.14 3.03
C SER A 12 -5.55 12.41 3.71
N GLY A 13 -4.55 12.90 2.96
CA GLY A 13 -3.23 13.21 3.49
C GLY A 13 -2.32 12.00 3.68
N ASN A 14 -2.59 10.90 2.99
CA ASN A 14 -1.81 9.67 3.05
C ASN A 14 -0.96 9.47 1.79
N GLY A 15 0.23 8.94 1.96
CA GLY A 15 1.00 8.37 0.85
C GLY A 15 0.44 7.02 0.44
N ALA A 16 0.64 6.63 -0.81
CA ALA A 16 0.21 5.33 -1.30
C ALA A 16 1.28 4.66 -2.17
N ILE A 17 1.42 3.36 -1.98
CA ILE A 17 2.19 2.48 -2.86
C ILE A 17 1.18 1.57 -3.56
N LEU A 18 1.07 1.73 -4.86
CA LEU A 18 0.09 1.04 -5.68
C LEU A 18 0.72 -0.16 -6.39
N ARG A 19 -0.02 -1.24 -6.52
CA ARG A 19 0.32 -2.39 -7.35
C ARG A 19 -0.91 -2.87 -8.09
N GLY A 20 -0.86 -2.79 -9.42
CA GLY A 20 -1.90 -3.32 -10.29
C GLY A 20 -1.71 -4.79 -10.62
N GLY A 21 -2.71 -5.39 -11.26
CA GLY A 21 -2.59 -6.72 -11.84
C GLY A 21 -1.59 -6.75 -13.01
N SER A 22 -0.99 -7.91 -13.24
CA SER A 22 0.01 -8.09 -14.31
C SER A 22 -0.55 -7.84 -15.71
N GLU A 23 -1.83 -8.08 -15.91
CA GLU A 23 -2.54 -7.86 -17.17
C GLU A 23 -2.69 -6.38 -17.56
N ALA A 24 -2.62 -5.49 -16.60
CA ALA A 24 -2.85 -4.06 -16.79
C ALA A 24 -1.60 -3.20 -16.52
N ILE A 25 -0.42 -3.79 -16.49
CA ILE A 25 0.80 -3.08 -16.08
C ILE A 25 1.10 -1.87 -16.96
N HIS A 26 0.94 -1.97 -18.27
CA HIS A 26 1.19 -0.85 -19.18
C HIS A 26 0.21 0.30 -18.99
N SER A 27 -1.07 -0.02 -18.81
CA SER A 27 -2.11 0.99 -18.52
C SER A 27 -1.86 1.66 -17.17
N ASN A 28 -1.49 0.91 -16.16
CA ASN A 28 -1.18 1.44 -14.83
C ASN A 28 0.07 2.33 -14.85
N LEU A 29 1.10 1.98 -15.60
CA LEU A 29 2.29 2.82 -15.77
C LEU A 29 1.97 4.14 -16.46
N ALA A 30 1.14 4.11 -17.52
CA ALA A 30 0.70 5.31 -18.22
C ALA A 30 -0.12 6.24 -17.31
N LEU A 31 -1.06 5.69 -16.56
CA LEU A 31 -1.85 6.44 -15.57
C LEU A 31 -0.99 7.00 -14.45
N TYR A 32 -0.03 6.24 -13.97
CA TYR A 32 0.90 6.69 -12.95
C TYR A 32 1.77 7.86 -13.43
N ALA A 33 2.22 7.85 -14.68
CA ALA A 33 2.96 8.98 -15.25
C ALA A 33 2.12 10.28 -15.19
N CYS A 34 0.82 10.19 -15.49
CA CYS A 34 -0.09 11.33 -15.39
C CYS A 34 -0.25 11.80 -13.94
N VAL A 35 -0.38 10.88 -12.99
CA VAL A 35 -0.46 11.21 -11.55
C VAL A 35 0.80 11.91 -11.08
N LYS A 36 1.96 11.42 -11.47
CA LYS A 36 3.26 12.01 -11.12
C LYS A 36 3.39 13.44 -11.66
N ASP A 37 3.04 13.66 -12.90
CA ASP A 37 3.04 14.99 -13.50
C ASP A 37 2.07 15.94 -12.77
N GLY A 38 0.89 15.47 -12.44
CA GLY A 38 -0.09 16.23 -11.66
C GLY A 38 0.42 16.61 -10.27
N LEU A 39 1.12 15.71 -9.58
CA LEU A 39 1.74 16.00 -8.28
C LEU A 39 2.79 17.10 -8.39
N ILE A 40 3.65 17.02 -9.38
CA ILE A 40 4.70 18.01 -9.63
C ILE A 40 4.08 19.38 -9.96
N ASP A 41 3.09 19.42 -10.84
CA ASP A 41 2.38 20.65 -11.22
C ASP A 41 1.67 21.30 -10.03
N ALA A 42 1.14 20.52 -9.12
CA ALA A 42 0.51 20.99 -7.89
C ALA A 42 1.49 21.43 -6.80
N GLY A 43 2.79 21.29 -7.01
CA GLY A 43 3.82 21.59 -6.02
C GLY A 43 3.91 20.57 -4.89
N LEU A 44 3.39 19.37 -5.09
CA LEU A 44 3.45 18.28 -4.13
C LEU A 44 4.66 17.37 -4.41
N ASN A 45 5.06 16.62 -3.39
CA ASN A 45 6.13 15.65 -3.54
C ASN A 45 5.69 14.52 -4.49
N GLU A 46 6.47 14.27 -5.53
CA GLU A 46 6.18 13.22 -6.51
C GLU A 46 6.14 11.80 -5.93
N TYR A 47 6.74 11.59 -4.77
CA TYR A 47 6.75 10.31 -4.06
C TYR A 47 5.54 10.07 -3.15
N CYS A 48 4.61 11.02 -3.07
CA CYS A 48 3.34 10.82 -2.34
C CYS A 48 2.56 9.62 -2.86
N ILE A 49 2.60 9.40 -4.16
CA ILE A 49 2.00 8.24 -4.83
C ILE A 49 3.10 7.52 -5.59
N GLN A 50 3.27 6.24 -5.32
CA GLN A 50 4.25 5.39 -5.97
C GLN A 50 3.57 4.17 -6.57
N LEU A 51 4.11 3.66 -7.66
CA LEU A 51 3.63 2.45 -8.32
C LEU A 51 4.76 1.42 -8.38
N ILE A 52 4.46 0.20 -8.00
CA ILE A 52 5.36 -0.94 -8.23
C ILE A 52 5.25 -1.34 -9.69
N ASP A 53 6.34 -1.23 -10.41
CA ASP A 53 6.44 -1.41 -11.86
C ASP A 53 6.81 -2.84 -12.28
N THR A 54 6.82 -3.77 -11.33
CA THR A 54 7.11 -5.18 -11.60
C THR A 54 5.88 -6.06 -11.46
N THR A 55 5.80 -7.09 -12.29
CA THR A 55 4.78 -8.15 -12.20
C THR A 55 5.18 -9.26 -11.21
N ASP A 56 6.38 -9.21 -10.65
CA ASP A 56 6.88 -10.21 -9.71
C ASP A 56 6.07 -10.20 -8.41
N ARG A 57 5.62 -11.38 -8.01
CA ARG A 57 4.87 -11.58 -6.76
C ARG A 57 5.72 -11.37 -5.50
N GLU A 58 7.03 -11.48 -5.60
CA GLU A 58 7.94 -11.18 -4.50
C GLU A 58 7.79 -9.75 -4.00
N ALA A 59 7.46 -8.80 -4.88
CA ALA A 59 7.19 -7.41 -4.49
C ALA A 59 6.06 -7.30 -3.47
N VAL A 60 5.01 -8.11 -3.61
CA VAL A 60 3.91 -8.16 -2.63
C VAL A 60 4.39 -8.69 -1.29
N THR A 61 5.20 -9.75 -1.32
CA THR A 61 5.78 -10.33 -0.10
C THR A 61 6.65 -9.33 0.65
N GLU A 62 7.47 -8.58 -0.06
CA GLU A 62 8.31 -7.54 0.54
C GLU A 62 7.48 -6.38 1.12
N LEU A 63 6.43 -5.94 0.43
CA LEU A 63 5.51 -4.93 0.97
C LEU A 63 4.83 -5.39 2.27
N VAL A 64 4.37 -6.64 2.32
CA VAL A 64 3.74 -7.21 3.52
C VAL A 64 4.70 -7.25 4.70
N LYS A 65 5.98 -7.47 4.43
CA LYS A 65 7.04 -7.46 5.46
C LYS A 65 7.45 -6.06 5.91
N ALA A 66 7.21 -5.04 5.12
CA ALA A 66 7.66 -3.66 5.37
C ALA A 66 6.79 -2.93 6.41
N SER A 67 6.46 -3.57 7.53
CA SER A 67 5.56 -3.03 8.55
C SER A 67 6.07 -1.78 9.27
N ASP A 68 7.35 -1.45 9.17
CA ASP A 68 7.91 -0.22 9.73
C ASP A 68 7.59 1.01 8.86
N TYR A 69 7.25 0.79 7.59
CA TYR A 69 6.99 1.84 6.61
C TYR A 69 5.56 1.86 6.09
N VAL A 70 4.87 0.71 6.15
CA VAL A 70 3.50 0.54 5.64
C VAL A 70 2.54 0.37 6.80
N ASP A 71 1.64 1.34 6.98
CA ASP A 71 0.66 1.34 8.07
C ASP A 71 -0.54 0.45 7.78
N ALA A 72 -1.01 0.43 6.54
CA ALA A 72 -2.16 -0.36 6.13
C ALA A 72 -1.95 -0.96 4.74
N ILE A 73 -2.48 -2.16 4.53
CA ILE A 73 -2.53 -2.82 3.23
C ILE A 73 -3.99 -3.09 2.89
N ILE A 74 -4.40 -2.64 1.71
CA ILE A 74 -5.76 -2.84 1.19
C ILE A 74 -5.66 -3.80 0.00
N PRO A 75 -5.92 -5.11 0.20
CA PRO A 75 -5.88 -6.06 -0.89
C PRO A 75 -7.12 -5.89 -1.78
N ARG A 76 -6.90 -5.72 -3.07
CA ARG A 76 -7.94 -5.67 -4.10
C ARG A 76 -7.60 -6.69 -5.17
N GLY A 77 -8.34 -7.79 -5.21
CA GLY A 77 -8.07 -8.88 -6.15
C GLY A 77 -8.85 -10.15 -5.85
N GLY A 78 -8.42 -11.25 -6.40
CA GLY A 78 -9.02 -12.55 -6.18
C GLY A 78 -8.88 -13.05 -4.74
N LYS A 79 -9.76 -13.97 -4.35
CA LYS A 79 -9.81 -14.53 -3.00
C LYS A 79 -8.45 -15.02 -2.48
N GLY A 80 -7.69 -15.73 -3.31
CA GLY A 80 -6.39 -16.27 -2.90
C GLY A 80 -5.36 -15.18 -2.55
N LEU A 81 -5.37 -14.05 -3.25
CA LEU A 81 -4.50 -12.92 -2.92
C LEU A 81 -4.91 -12.27 -1.61
N VAL A 82 -6.20 -12.07 -1.41
CA VAL A 82 -6.74 -11.47 -0.19
C VAL A 82 -6.40 -12.34 1.03
N GLU A 83 -6.61 -13.64 0.93
CA GLU A 83 -6.30 -14.61 1.99
C GLU A 83 -4.79 -14.62 2.32
N ALA A 84 -3.94 -14.72 1.30
CA ALA A 84 -2.48 -14.76 1.50
C ALA A 84 -1.94 -13.48 2.15
N ILE A 85 -2.43 -12.32 1.77
CA ILE A 85 -2.05 -11.04 2.38
C ILE A 85 -2.59 -10.95 3.80
N SER A 86 -3.85 -11.32 4.03
CA SER A 86 -4.48 -11.24 5.35
C SER A 86 -3.78 -12.11 6.37
N GLU A 87 -3.45 -13.34 6.04
CA GLU A 87 -2.74 -14.26 6.94
C GLU A 87 -1.38 -13.71 7.37
N ASN A 88 -0.58 -13.24 6.42
CA ASN A 88 0.75 -12.71 6.72
C ASN A 88 0.69 -11.36 7.46
N TYR A 89 -0.20 -10.48 7.05
CA TYR A 89 -0.29 -9.13 7.61
C TYR A 89 -0.89 -9.15 9.02
N VAL A 90 -1.98 -9.87 9.23
CA VAL A 90 -2.66 -9.94 10.54
C VAL A 90 -1.76 -10.59 11.57
N ALA A 91 -1.12 -11.70 11.23
CA ALA A 91 -0.20 -12.37 12.15
C ALA A 91 0.94 -11.45 12.60
N LYS A 92 1.53 -10.71 11.67
CA LYS A 92 2.62 -9.78 11.97
C LYS A 92 2.17 -8.59 12.80
N ARG A 93 1.01 -8.01 12.50
CA ARG A 93 0.45 -6.89 13.27
C ARG A 93 -0.05 -7.29 14.64
N MET A 94 -0.65 -8.47 14.76
CA MET A 94 -1.04 -9.01 16.07
C MET A 94 0.17 -9.17 16.97
N ASN A 95 1.26 -9.75 16.47
CA ASN A 95 2.49 -9.89 17.24
C ASN A 95 3.06 -8.53 17.68
N ALA A 96 3.08 -7.54 16.80
CA ALA A 96 3.53 -6.20 17.12
C ALA A 96 2.61 -5.51 18.15
N SER A 97 1.30 -5.71 18.05
CA SER A 97 0.32 -5.18 19.00
C SER A 97 0.47 -5.82 20.38
N VAL A 98 0.65 -7.13 20.43
CA VAL A 98 0.92 -7.87 21.70
C VAL A 98 2.21 -7.36 22.34
N GLN A 99 3.26 -7.19 21.56
CA GLN A 99 4.54 -6.64 22.04
C GLN A 99 4.36 -5.22 22.62
N LYS A 100 3.58 -4.37 21.96
CA LYS A 100 3.27 -3.01 22.45
C LYS A 100 2.50 -3.04 23.77
N VAL A 101 1.51 -3.91 23.89
CA VAL A 101 0.75 -4.09 25.13
C VAL A 101 1.66 -4.53 26.27
N LEU A 102 2.49 -5.54 26.02
CA LEU A 102 3.45 -6.06 27.00
C LEU A 102 4.50 -5.02 27.42
N SER A 103 4.86 -4.10 26.53
CA SER A 103 5.78 -2.99 26.84
C SER A 103 5.13 -1.77 27.50
N GLY A 104 3.81 -1.80 27.73
CA GLY A 104 3.06 -0.69 28.32
C GLY A 104 2.84 0.51 27.39
N LYS A 105 3.13 0.38 26.09
CA LYS A 105 2.88 1.45 25.10
C LYS A 105 1.45 1.38 24.58
N LYS A 106 0.81 2.56 24.43
CA LYS A 106 -0.51 2.64 23.78
C LYS A 106 -0.45 2.08 22.35
N ILE A 107 -1.41 1.22 22.04
CA ILE A 107 -1.66 0.79 20.67
C ILE A 107 -2.36 1.93 19.97
N ASN A 108 -1.73 2.53 18.95
CA ASN A 108 -2.46 3.37 18.01
C ASN A 108 -3.35 2.45 17.17
N GLU A 109 -4.61 2.85 16.97
CA GLU A 109 -5.57 2.07 16.22
C GLU A 109 -4.97 1.63 14.88
N VAL A 110 -5.08 0.33 14.60
CA VAL A 110 -4.72 -0.22 13.30
C VAL A 110 -5.94 -0.06 12.42
N GLU A 111 -5.93 0.95 11.57
CA GLU A 111 -6.93 1.04 10.51
C GLU A 111 -6.68 -0.08 9.50
N VAL A 112 -7.68 -0.89 9.33
CA VAL A 112 -7.70 -1.98 8.35
C VAL A 112 -8.29 -1.45 7.04
#